data_1e35622ee7bde41b606c67b7b3fa5808
#
_entry.id   1e35622ee7bde41b606c67b7b3fa5808
#
_cell.length_a   1.000
_cell.length_b   1.000
_cell.length_c   1.000
_cell.angle_alpha   90.00
_cell.angle_beta   90.00
_cell.angle_gamma   90.00
#
_symmetry.space_group_name_H-M   'P 1'
#
loop_
_entity.id
_entity.type
_entity.pdbx_description
1 polymer ?
#
loop_
_entity_poly.entity_id
_entity_poly.type
_entity_poly.pdbx_seq_one_letter_code
_entity_poly.pdbx_strand_id
1 'polypeptide(L)'
;MDITIQLEKIEQAVGILQEKNVDCWLTFVRETEHNADPALPLISPTNVTWHTALIITRSGHKVAIAGRYEIVNFQRMGVWDETISYDQSIQPALVDVLSRLNPRQVAVNYSESDTSADGLSHGMYLTLERYLTGKPYELISAEAVLNALRGRKTPAEVERIRAAVALTDDIIDRITEYLRPGLTELDIARFVHDEYRREGVVPSWDKAYCPTVTCGPDSPVGHVSPSAEYVTKLGQLVRIDQGVILNEYISDIQRVWYLMPAGEQAIPAPVQHAFDSVRAAILAAAAVLKPGVQGAVVDDAARSTIVAAGYPEYQHAVGHHIGRTVHDGSTLLGPRWERYGKTPFGIVEAGNCYTLELGVQVPGYGLVSLEEDVLVTDDGVEWLGKPQTEIIVVPA
;
A
#
# COMPACT_ATOMS: atom_id res chain seq x y z
N MET A 1 21.25 12.80 1.91
CA MET A 1 20.15 11.85 1.62
C MET A 1 19.59 11.45 2.96
N ASP A 2 18.30 11.59 3.17
CA ASP A 2 17.64 11.09 4.37
C ASP A 2 17.53 9.55 4.28
N ILE A 3 18.07 8.86 5.27
CA ILE A 3 18.07 7.39 5.36
C ILE A 3 17.38 6.88 6.64
N THR A 4 16.59 7.74 7.27
CA THR A 4 15.90 7.42 8.53
C THR A 4 15.07 6.14 8.41
N ILE A 5 14.31 6.01 7.33
CA ILE A 5 13.50 4.80 7.07
C ILE A 5 14.38 3.56 6.99
N GLN A 6 15.49 3.59 6.23
CA GLN A 6 16.37 2.45 6.07
C GLN A 6 17.00 2.03 7.40
N LEU A 7 17.39 2.98 8.25
CA LEU A 7 17.94 2.68 9.57
C LEU A 7 16.90 2.01 10.47
N GLU A 8 15.70 2.58 10.55
CA GLU A 8 14.60 2.01 11.35
C GLU A 8 14.20 0.61 10.84
N LYS A 9 14.10 0.42 9.52
CA LYS A 9 13.73 -0.86 8.92
C LYS A 9 14.80 -1.94 9.08
N ILE A 10 16.07 -1.61 8.96
CA ILE A 10 17.16 -2.56 9.19
C ILE A 10 17.17 -3.03 10.65
N GLU A 11 16.94 -2.13 11.59
CA GLU A 11 16.83 -2.50 13.01
C GLU A 11 15.57 -3.34 13.28
N GLN A 12 14.44 -2.95 12.72
CA GLN A 12 13.18 -3.71 12.81
C GLN A 12 13.33 -5.12 12.22
N ALA A 13 14.06 -5.28 11.11
CA ALA A 13 14.30 -6.58 10.48
C ALA A 13 15.03 -7.55 11.43
N VAL A 14 15.96 -7.08 12.24
CA VAL A 14 16.64 -7.92 13.26
C VAL A 14 15.63 -8.49 14.26
N GLY A 15 14.76 -7.65 14.79
CA GLY A 15 13.68 -8.08 15.70
C GLY A 15 12.72 -9.08 15.06
N ILE A 16 12.35 -8.85 13.80
CA ILE A 16 11.49 -9.77 13.04
C ILE A 16 12.18 -11.12 12.82
N LEU A 17 13.47 -11.15 12.47
CA LEU A 17 14.23 -12.39 12.33
C LEU A 17 14.28 -13.18 13.63
N GLN A 18 14.39 -12.51 14.77
CA GLN A 18 14.32 -13.13 16.10
C GLN A 18 12.94 -13.72 16.36
N GLU A 19 11.87 -12.96 16.11
CA GLU A 19 10.47 -13.37 16.28
C GLU A 19 10.13 -14.57 15.40
N LYS A 20 10.51 -14.55 14.12
CA LYS A 20 10.22 -15.62 13.15
C LYS A 20 11.20 -16.79 13.24
N ASN A 21 12.22 -16.71 14.11
CA ASN A 21 13.29 -17.71 14.27
C ASN A 21 14.02 -18.05 12.95
N VAL A 22 14.29 -17.03 12.14
CA VAL A 22 15.02 -17.11 10.86
C VAL A 22 16.47 -16.68 11.09
N ASP A 23 17.45 -17.51 10.66
CA ASP A 23 18.85 -17.27 10.97
C ASP A 23 19.43 -16.04 10.27
N CYS A 24 19.11 -15.86 8.98
CA CYS A 24 19.44 -14.65 8.25
C CYS A 24 18.48 -14.38 7.06
N TRP A 25 18.39 -13.14 6.71
CA TRP A 25 17.71 -12.66 5.51
C TRP A 25 18.74 -12.14 4.52
N LEU A 26 18.66 -12.61 3.29
CA LEU A 26 19.51 -12.23 2.16
C LEU A 26 18.66 -11.57 1.07
N THR A 27 18.87 -10.28 0.85
CA THR A 27 18.40 -9.58 -0.36
C THR A 27 19.47 -9.69 -1.42
N PHE A 28 19.19 -10.44 -2.49
CA PHE A 28 20.13 -10.71 -3.58
C PHE A 28 19.59 -10.14 -4.89
N VAL A 29 20.18 -9.06 -5.37
CA VAL A 29 19.64 -8.21 -6.44
C VAL A 29 20.71 -7.82 -7.47
N ARG A 30 20.25 -7.38 -8.64
CA ARG A 30 21.05 -6.70 -9.70
C ARG A 30 20.11 -5.89 -10.59
N GLU A 31 20.64 -4.85 -11.28
CA GLU A 31 19.89 -4.02 -12.24
C GLU A 31 18.53 -3.58 -11.69
N THR A 32 18.53 -3.08 -10.46
CA THR A 32 17.28 -2.83 -9.70
C THR A 32 16.45 -1.68 -10.24
N GLU A 33 16.98 -0.87 -11.14
CA GLU A 33 16.21 0.12 -11.90
C GLU A 33 15.26 -0.55 -12.91
N HIS A 34 15.65 -1.72 -13.44
CA HIS A 34 14.87 -2.49 -14.42
C HIS A 34 14.11 -3.65 -13.79
N ASN A 35 14.68 -4.24 -12.73
CA ASN A 35 14.12 -5.39 -12.02
C ASN A 35 14.10 -5.08 -10.52
N ALA A 36 13.13 -4.25 -10.12
CA ALA A 36 13.02 -3.76 -8.76
C ALA A 36 12.70 -4.91 -7.78
N ASP A 37 13.41 -4.93 -6.66
CA ASP A 37 13.06 -5.76 -5.50
C ASP A 37 12.21 -4.91 -4.53
N PRO A 38 10.98 -5.33 -4.18
CA PRO A 38 10.08 -4.55 -3.33
C PRO A 38 10.65 -4.24 -1.93
N ALA A 39 11.55 -5.08 -1.42
CA ALA A 39 12.16 -4.90 -0.10
C ALA A 39 13.39 -3.99 -0.13
N LEU A 40 14.07 -3.87 -1.28
CA LEU A 40 15.31 -3.11 -1.36
C LEU A 40 15.18 -1.66 -0.87
N PRO A 41 14.15 -0.88 -1.25
CA PRO A 41 14.01 0.50 -0.80
C PRO A 41 13.87 0.67 0.72
N LEU A 42 13.48 -0.40 1.45
CA LEU A 42 13.39 -0.40 2.90
C LEU A 42 14.76 -0.51 3.59
N ILE A 43 15.79 -1.01 2.89
CA ILE A 43 17.12 -1.26 3.47
C ILE A 43 18.26 -0.61 2.68
N SER A 44 17.97 -0.02 1.53
CA SER A 44 18.93 0.71 0.69
C SER A 44 18.26 1.94 0.07
N PRO A 45 18.89 3.11 0.14
CA PRO A 45 18.36 4.32 -0.49
C PRO A 45 18.70 4.42 -1.98
N THR A 46 19.44 3.45 -2.54
CA THR A 46 19.95 3.50 -3.91
C THR A 46 19.70 2.21 -4.67
N ASN A 47 19.44 2.34 -5.97
CA ASN A 47 19.49 1.23 -6.90
C ASN A 47 20.90 0.69 -7.07
N VAL A 48 21.02 -0.54 -7.54
CA VAL A 48 22.28 -1.21 -7.84
C VAL A 48 22.26 -1.79 -9.25
N THR A 49 23.41 -1.78 -9.91
CA THR A 49 23.60 -2.35 -11.26
C THR A 49 24.16 -3.76 -11.19
N TRP A 50 25.23 -3.95 -10.41
CA TRP A 50 25.88 -5.26 -10.30
C TRP A 50 25.19 -6.12 -9.25
N HIS A 51 25.52 -7.42 -9.25
CA HIS A 51 25.02 -8.32 -8.20
C HIS A 51 25.38 -7.74 -6.82
N THR A 52 24.37 -7.58 -5.99
CA THR A 52 24.52 -7.07 -4.64
C THR A 52 23.84 -8.02 -3.68
N ALA A 53 24.49 -8.29 -2.56
CA ALA A 53 23.97 -9.13 -1.48
C ALA A 53 23.94 -8.30 -0.18
N LEU A 54 22.76 -8.10 0.37
CA LEU A 54 22.55 -7.45 1.66
C LEU A 54 22.08 -8.52 2.63
N ILE A 55 22.84 -8.78 3.67
CA ILE A 55 22.62 -9.86 4.64
C ILE A 55 22.35 -9.24 6.01
N ILE A 56 21.23 -9.58 6.60
CA ILE A 56 20.87 -9.20 7.98
C ILE A 56 20.67 -10.50 8.76
N THR A 57 21.35 -10.66 9.88
CA THR A 57 21.25 -11.86 10.71
C THR A 57 20.37 -11.65 11.93
N ARG A 58 19.83 -12.72 12.46
CA ARG A 58 19.07 -12.73 13.72
C ARG A 58 19.89 -12.23 14.93
N SER A 59 21.22 -12.34 14.87
CA SER A 59 22.11 -11.81 15.90
C SER A 59 22.35 -10.30 15.79
N GLY A 60 21.83 -9.65 14.74
CA GLY A 60 22.02 -8.23 14.48
C GLY A 60 23.24 -7.90 13.61
N HIS A 61 24.02 -8.90 13.19
CA HIS A 61 25.16 -8.65 12.29
C HIS A 61 24.68 -8.39 10.85
N LYS A 62 25.21 -7.35 10.22
CA LYS A 62 24.76 -6.83 8.93
C LYS A 62 25.93 -6.72 7.96
N VAL A 63 25.80 -7.31 6.77
CA VAL A 63 26.84 -7.34 5.74
C VAL A 63 26.31 -6.87 4.41
N ALA A 64 27.00 -5.92 3.78
CA ALA A 64 26.76 -5.49 2.40
C ALA A 64 27.91 -5.94 1.49
N ILE A 65 27.58 -6.69 0.44
CA ILE A 65 28.52 -7.10 -0.62
C ILE A 65 28.06 -6.48 -1.92
N ALA A 66 28.85 -5.60 -2.51
CA ALA A 66 28.48 -4.90 -3.76
C ALA A 66 29.69 -4.72 -4.67
N GLY A 67 29.43 -4.37 -5.91
CA GLY A 67 30.46 -4.02 -6.87
C GLY A 67 31.32 -2.84 -6.41
N ARG A 68 32.58 -2.79 -6.85
CA ARG A 68 33.57 -1.76 -6.46
C ARG A 68 33.02 -0.34 -6.56
N TYR A 69 32.24 -0.04 -7.57
CA TYR A 69 31.73 1.31 -7.82
C TYR A 69 30.46 1.65 -7.01
N GLU A 70 29.85 0.66 -6.35
CA GLU A 70 28.59 0.82 -5.63
C GLU A 70 28.76 0.70 -4.11
N ILE A 71 29.78 -0.04 -3.64
CA ILE A 71 29.99 -0.34 -2.22
C ILE A 71 30.08 0.92 -1.34
N VAL A 72 30.55 2.03 -1.89
CA VAL A 72 30.68 3.30 -1.16
C VAL A 72 29.33 3.84 -0.68
N ASN A 73 28.22 3.52 -1.39
CA ASN A 73 26.90 3.92 -0.98
C ASN A 73 26.50 3.23 0.33
N PHE A 74 26.79 1.94 0.46
CA PHE A 74 26.54 1.17 1.67
C PHE A 74 27.47 1.59 2.82
N GLN A 75 28.73 1.91 2.54
CA GLN A 75 29.67 2.44 3.53
C GLN A 75 29.18 3.76 4.13
N ARG A 76 28.63 4.65 3.30
CA ARG A 76 28.09 5.95 3.74
C ARG A 76 26.84 5.84 4.61
N MET A 77 26.10 4.74 4.55
CA MET A 77 24.96 4.50 5.42
C MET A 77 25.40 4.31 6.89
N GLY A 78 26.61 3.78 7.13
CA GLY A 78 27.15 3.57 8.48
C GLY A 78 26.42 2.55 9.33
N VAL A 79 25.52 1.74 8.75
CA VAL A 79 24.70 0.73 9.45
C VAL A 79 25.20 -0.69 9.24
N TRP A 80 26.00 -0.92 8.20
CA TRP A 80 26.55 -2.21 7.84
C TRP A 80 27.83 -2.48 8.64
N ASP A 81 27.89 -3.58 9.39
CA ASP A 81 29.05 -3.97 10.19
C ASP A 81 30.24 -4.36 9.31
N GLU A 82 29.95 -4.98 8.13
CA GLU A 82 30.93 -5.29 7.10
C GLU A 82 30.45 -4.77 5.74
N THR A 83 31.36 -4.16 4.99
CA THR A 83 31.13 -3.79 3.60
C THR A 83 32.24 -4.38 2.73
N ILE A 84 31.88 -5.25 1.80
CA ILE A 84 32.82 -6.04 0.98
C ILE A 84 32.64 -5.66 -0.48
N SER A 85 33.73 -5.22 -1.13
CA SER A 85 33.70 -4.95 -2.55
C SER A 85 34.21 -6.12 -3.37
N TYR A 86 33.70 -6.25 -4.60
CA TYR A 86 34.21 -7.21 -5.58
C TYR A 86 34.36 -6.58 -6.97
N ASP A 87 35.16 -7.23 -7.86
CA ASP A 87 35.38 -6.79 -9.23
C ASP A 87 34.80 -7.73 -10.28
N GLN A 88 35.08 -9.04 -10.18
CA GLN A 88 34.74 -10.01 -11.23
C GLN A 88 33.51 -10.85 -10.88
N SER A 89 33.39 -11.26 -9.63
CA SER A 89 32.28 -12.11 -9.16
C SER A 89 32.02 -11.90 -7.69
N ILE A 90 30.72 -11.78 -7.35
CA ILE A 90 30.28 -11.73 -5.96
C ILE A 90 30.37 -13.09 -5.25
N GLN A 91 30.39 -14.20 -6.01
CA GLN A 91 30.33 -15.56 -5.47
C GLN A 91 31.34 -15.87 -4.37
N PRO A 92 32.66 -15.57 -4.53
CA PRO A 92 33.65 -15.88 -3.49
C PRO A 92 33.35 -15.15 -2.17
N ALA A 93 33.00 -13.87 -2.23
CA ALA A 93 32.69 -13.06 -1.06
C ALA A 93 31.39 -13.53 -0.39
N LEU A 94 30.34 -13.81 -1.16
CA LEU A 94 29.07 -14.32 -0.64
C LEU A 94 29.24 -15.67 0.07
N VAL A 95 29.97 -16.59 -0.56
CA VAL A 95 30.25 -17.93 0.01
C VAL A 95 31.09 -17.82 1.29
N ASP A 96 32.10 -16.95 1.32
CA ASP A 96 32.91 -16.72 2.51
C ASP A 96 32.07 -16.17 3.68
N VAL A 97 31.29 -15.12 3.43
CA VAL A 97 30.42 -14.52 4.45
C VAL A 97 29.44 -15.55 5.01
N LEU A 98 28.67 -16.24 4.16
CA LEU A 98 27.73 -17.26 4.62
C LEU A 98 28.44 -18.42 5.34
N SER A 99 29.65 -18.79 4.93
CA SER A 99 30.42 -19.83 5.64
C SER A 99 30.83 -19.40 7.05
N ARG A 100 31.19 -18.12 7.24
CA ARG A 100 31.52 -17.56 8.56
C ARG A 100 30.28 -17.41 9.45
N LEU A 101 29.17 -16.96 8.87
CA LEU A 101 27.89 -16.80 9.58
C LEU A 101 27.25 -18.15 9.93
N ASN A 102 27.52 -19.18 9.13
CA ASN A 102 27.06 -20.57 9.29
C ASN A 102 25.54 -20.68 9.62
N PRO A 103 24.64 -20.03 8.83
CA PRO A 103 23.21 -20.15 9.05
C PRO A 103 22.74 -21.55 8.64
N ARG A 104 21.66 -22.06 9.25
CA ARG A 104 20.95 -23.24 8.75
C ARG A 104 19.98 -22.82 7.64
N GLN A 105 19.28 -21.70 7.86
CA GLN A 105 18.27 -21.15 6.95
C GLN A 105 18.68 -19.75 6.48
N VAL A 106 18.58 -19.55 5.16
CA VAL A 106 18.78 -18.28 4.48
C VAL A 106 17.47 -17.90 3.82
N ALA A 107 16.76 -16.92 4.37
CA ALA A 107 15.54 -16.40 3.79
C ALA A 107 15.87 -15.48 2.61
N VAL A 108 15.25 -15.69 1.45
CA VAL A 108 15.45 -14.91 0.21
C VAL A 108 14.11 -14.45 -0.35
N ASN A 109 14.11 -13.34 -1.07
CA ASN A 109 12.93 -12.57 -1.47
C ASN A 109 12.14 -13.25 -2.60
N TYR A 110 11.51 -14.40 -2.34
CA TYR A 110 10.53 -14.99 -3.23
C TYR A 110 9.25 -15.37 -2.47
N SER A 111 8.13 -15.30 -3.16
CA SER A 111 6.82 -15.72 -2.66
C SER A 111 5.97 -16.29 -3.80
N GLU A 112 5.14 -17.29 -3.49
CA GLU A 112 4.12 -17.83 -4.40
C GLU A 112 2.78 -17.09 -4.30
N SER A 113 2.60 -16.28 -3.26
CA SER A 113 1.30 -15.68 -2.91
C SER A 113 1.34 -14.16 -2.70
N ASP A 114 2.51 -13.56 -2.50
CA ASP A 114 2.64 -12.14 -2.22
C ASP A 114 3.70 -11.47 -3.09
N THR A 115 3.26 -10.65 -4.04
CA THR A 115 4.15 -9.93 -4.96
C THR A 115 5.04 -8.90 -4.23
N SER A 116 4.63 -8.42 -3.05
CA SER A 116 5.43 -7.48 -2.26
C SER A 116 6.60 -8.16 -1.53
N ALA A 117 6.65 -9.50 -1.57
CA ALA A 117 7.74 -10.33 -1.06
C ALA A 117 8.48 -11.11 -2.17
N ASP A 118 8.12 -10.92 -3.45
CA ASP A 118 8.62 -11.69 -4.60
C ASP A 118 9.52 -10.85 -5.50
N GLY A 119 10.67 -10.40 -4.96
CA GLY A 119 11.65 -9.59 -5.67
C GLY A 119 12.77 -10.37 -6.35
N LEU A 120 13.01 -11.62 -5.93
CA LEU A 120 14.08 -12.45 -6.47
C LEU A 120 13.61 -13.17 -7.74
N SER A 121 14.01 -12.67 -8.91
CA SER A 121 13.65 -13.33 -10.16
C SER A 121 14.14 -14.79 -10.21
N HIS A 122 13.43 -15.66 -10.93
CA HIS A 122 13.81 -17.06 -11.07
C HIS A 122 15.26 -17.25 -11.54
N GLY A 123 15.73 -16.42 -12.49
CA GLY A 123 17.13 -16.49 -12.96
C GLY A 123 18.14 -16.12 -11.86
N MET A 124 17.80 -15.18 -10.99
CA MET A 124 18.63 -14.83 -9.84
C MET A 124 18.62 -15.92 -8.77
N TYR A 125 17.47 -16.55 -8.54
CA TYR A 125 17.34 -17.72 -7.66
C TYR A 125 18.24 -18.88 -8.12
N LEU A 126 18.17 -19.26 -9.40
CA LEU A 126 19.05 -20.30 -9.99
C LEU A 126 20.54 -19.94 -9.91
N THR A 127 20.86 -18.66 -9.99
CA THR A 127 22.26 -18.19 -9.83
C THR A 127 22.71 -18.36 -8.38
N LEU A 128 21.85 -18.01 -7.41
CA LEU A 128 22.14 -18.18 -6.00
C LEU A 128 22.28 -19.66 -5.63
N GLU A 129 21.38 -20.54 -6.08
CA GLU A 129 21.49 -22.00 -5.89
C GLU A 129 22.82 -22.54 -6.42
N ARG A 130 23.22 -22.12 -7.63
CA ARG A 130 24.51 -22.54 -8.20
C ARG A 130 25.71 -22.05 -7.37
N TYR A 131 25.65 -20.81 -6.85
CA TYR A 131 26.72 -20.28 -6.00
C TYR A 131 26.85 -21.03 -4.67
N LEU A 132 25.74 -21.52 -4.15
CA LEU A 132 25.64 -22.21 -2.86
C LEU A 132 25.63 -23.75 -3.00
N THR A 133 25.82 -24.30 -4.20
CA THR A 133 25.85 -25.76 -4.43
C THR A 133 26.81 -26.47 -3.47
N GLY A 134 26.33 -27.52 -2.79
CA GLY A 134 27.11 -28.31 -1.84
C GLY A 134 27.33 -27.64 -0.47
N LYS A 135 26.68 -26.51 -0.20
CA LYS A 135 26.68 -25.86 1.10
C LYS A 135 25.50 -26.36 1.96
N PRO A 136 25.63 -26.36 3.30
CA PRO A 136 24.61 -26.90 4.19
C PRO A 136 23.45 -25.94 4.48
N TYR A 137 23.21 -24.95 3.63
CA TYR A 137 22.18 -23.93 3.85
C TYR A 137 20.86 -24.34 3.18
N GLU A 138 19.75 -24.15 3.87
CA GLU A 138 18.41 -24.22 3.32
C GLU A 138 17.98 -22.82 2.84
N LEU A 139 17.69 -22.66 1.54
CA LEU A 139 17.05 -21.43 1.02
C LEU A 139 15.55 -21.52 1.29
N ILE A 140 15.04 -20.58 2.05
CA ILE A 140 13.61 -20.47 2.38
C ILE A 140 13.04 -19.13 1.86
N SER A 141 11.73 -19.06 1.73
CA SER A 141 11.05 -17.79 1.42
C SER A 141 11.21 -16.79 2.55
N ALA A 142 11.52 -15.54 2.20
CA ALA A 142 11.50 -14.41 3.12
C ALA A 142 10.09 -13.82 3.34
N GLU A 143 9.04 -14.40 2.75
CA GLU A 143 7.67 -13.88 2.79
C GLU A 143 7.23 -13.47 4.21
N ALA A 144 7.41 -14.35 5.20
CA ALA A 144 7.01 -14.06 6.59
C ALA A 144 7.80 -12.88 7.21
N VAL A 145 9.06 -12.69 6.81
CA VAL A 145 9.90 -11.57 7.26
C VAL A 145 9.45 -10.28 6.56
N LEU A 146 9.26 -10.33 5.25
CA LEU A 146 8.90 -9.16 4.45
C LEU A 146 7.49 -8.67 4.74
N ASN A 147 6.54 -9.58 4.97
CA ASN A 147 5.18 -9.23 5.35
C ASN A 147 5.15 -8.43 6.66
N ALA A 148 5.90 -8.89 7.67
CA ALA A 148 6.03 -8.14 8.92
C ALA A 148 6.78 -6.83 8.72
N LEU A 149 7.88 -6.83 7.96
CA LEU A 149 8.70 -5.63 7.72
C LEU A 149 7.93 -4.53 6.96
N ARG A 150 7.21 -4.91 5.90
CA ARG A 150 6.39 -3.96 5.11
C ARG A 150 5.11 -3.56 5.84
N GLY A 151 4.45 -4.53 6.45
CA GLY A 151 3.17 -4.31 7.13
C GLY A 151 3.30 -3.38 8.35
N ARG A 152 4.26 -3.63 9.24
CA ARG A 152 4.48 -2.84 10.46
C ARG A 152 5.22 -1.55 10.13
N LYS A 153 4.50 -0.47 9.97
CA LYS A 153 5.09 0.85 9.70
C LYS A 153 5.86 1.36 10.92
N THR A 154 7.03 1.93 10.68
CA THR A 154 7.79 2.65 11.71
C THR A 154 7.18 4.04 11.94
N PRO A 155 7.51 4.74 13.05
CA PRO A 155 7.02 6.10 13.27
C PRO A 155 7.32 7.05 12.11
N ALA A 156 8.51 6.96 11.49
CA ALA A 156 8.87 7.81 10.36
C ALA A 156 8.06 7.49 9.11
N GLU A 157 7.68 6.22 8.88
CA GLU A 157 6.79 5.84 7.78
C GLU A 157 5.37 6.38 8.00
N VAL A 158 4.83 6.23 9.22
CA VAL A 158 3.50 6.75 9.58
C VAL A 158 3.42 8.26 9.37
N GLU A 159 4.46 9.01 9.76
CA GLU A 159 4.55 10.46 9.55
C GLU A 159 4.46 10.82 8.06
N ARG A 160 5.14 10.06 7.20
CA ARG A 160 5.09 10.28 5.74
C ARG A 160 3.73 9.95 5.14
N ILE A 161 3.08 8.86 5.59
CA ILE A 161 1.71 8.52 5.17
C ILE A 161 0.75 9.62 5.61
N ARG A 162 0.83 10.11 6.86
CA ARG A 162 0.00 11.23 7.34
C ARG A 162 0.18 12.48 6.49
N ALA A 163 1.41 12.80 6.11
CA ALA A 163 1.66 13.95 5.25
C ALA A 163 1.03 13.80 3.86
N ALA A 164 1.07 12.59 3.28
CA ALA A 164 0.41 12.30 2.00
C ALA A 164 -1.12 12.40 2.11
N VAL A 165 -1.71 11.86 3.19
CA VAL A 165 -3.14 11.94 3.50
C VAL A 165 -3.58 13.39 3.69
N ALA A 166 -2.85 14.17 4.48
CA ALA A 166 -3.18 15.59 4.72
C ALA A 166 -3.15 16.41 3.42
N LEU A 167 -2.17 16.17 2.54
CA LEU A 167 -2.10 16.83 1.25
C LEU A 167 -3.29 16.40 0.35
N THR A 168 -3.71 15.15 0.40
CA THR A 168 -4.87 14.66 -0.33
C THR A 168 -6.16 15.31 0.17
N ASP A 169 -6.34 15.45 1.49
CA ASP A 169 -7.47 16.19 2.07
C ASP A 169 -7.50 17.66 1.58
N ASP A 170 -6.35 18.33 1.52
CA ASP A 170 -6.26 19.71 0.98
C ASP A 170 -6.61 19.77 -0.53
N ILE A 171 -6.26 18.75 -1.30
CA ILE A 171 -6.64 18.67 -2.72
C ILE A 171 -8.15 18.40 -2.84
N ILE A 172 -8.74 17.58 -1.98
CA ILE A 172 -10.20 17.32 -1.94
C ILE A 172 -10.99 18.61 -1.67
N ASP A 173 -10.50 19.45 -0.77
CA ASP A 173 -11.12 20.75 -0.50
C ASP A 173 -11.13 21.62 -1.79
N ARG A 174 -10.02 21.65 -2.53
CA ARG A 174 -9.94 22.38 -3.82
C ARG A 174 -10.79 21.76 -4.94
N ILE A 175 -10.91 20.43 -4.97
CA ILE A 175 -11.84 19.74 -5.88
C ILE A 175 -13.27 20.16 -5.57
N THR A 176 -13.64 20.23 -4.29
CA THR A 176 -14.97 20.65 -3.87
C THR A 176 -15.32 22.05 -4.38
N GLU A 177 -14.38 23.01 -4.35
CA GLU A 177 -14.55 24.36 -4.91
C GLU A 177 -14.62 24.36 -6.46
N TYR A 178 -13.98 23.40 -7.12
CA TYR A 178 -13.97 23.29 -8.59
C TYR A 178 -15.23 22.66 -9.14
N LEU A 179 -15.83 21.70 -8.41
CA LEU A 179 -16.97 20.91 -8.87
C LEU A 179 -18.19 21.79 -9.18
N ARG A 180 -18.82 21.54 -10.32
CA ARG A 180 -20.05 22.17 -10.79
C ARG A 180 -20.70 21.31 -11.87
N PRO A 181 -21.96 21.55 -12.22
CA PRO A 181 -22.60 20.87 -13.35
C PRO A 181 -21.88 21.18 -14.68
N GLY A 182 -21.86 20.19 -15.57
CA GLY A 182 -21.30 20.30 -16.93
C GLY A 182 -19.83 19.94 -17.08
N LEU A 183 -19.14 19.53 -16.00
CA LEU A 183 -17.78 18.98 -16.08
C LEU A 183 -17.82 17.53 -16.53
N THR A 184 -16.94 17.14 -17.44
CA THR A 184 -16.69 15.74 -17.73
C THR A 184 -15.79 15.11 -16.66
N GLU A 185 -15.80 13.77 -16.52
CA GLU A 185 -14.83 13.05 -15.67
C GLU A 185 -13.39 13.42 -16.04
N LEU A 186 -13.14 13.59 -17.35
CA LEU A 186 -11.82 13.99 -17.86
C LEU A 186 -11.43 15.42 -17.45
N ASP A 187 -12.39 16.36 -17.35
CA ASP A 187 -12.12 17.71 -16.85
C ASP A 187 -11.75 17.69 -15.38
N ILE A 188 -12.45 16.88 -14.58
CA ILE A 188 -12.15 16.68 -13.16
C ILE A 188 -10.77 16.04 -12.99
N ALA A 189 -10.47 14.98 -13.73
CA ALA A 189 -9.17 14.32 -13.68
C ALA A 189 -8.01 15.26 -14.08
N ARG A 190 -8.21 16.10 -15.09
CA ARG A 190 -7.22 17.12 -15.47
C ARG A 190 -6.99 18.12 -14.36
N PHE A 191 -8.05 18.61 -13.72
CA PHE A 191 -7.94 19.52 -12.58
C PHE A 191 -7.11 18.85 -11.45
N VAL A 192 -7.42 17.62 -11.08
CA VAL A 192 -6.67 16.87 -10.04
C VAL A 192 -5.19 16.72 -10.42
N HIS A 193 -4.90 16.37 -11.68
CA HIS A 193 -3.51 16.30 -12.15
C HIS A 193 -2.80 17.68 -12.15
N ASP A 194 -3.53 18.78 -12.33
CA ASP A 194 -2.97 20.12 -12.24
C ASP A 194 -2.63 20.46 -10.79
N GLU A 195 -3.46 20.05 -9.84
CA GLU A 195 -3.17 20.18 -8.42
C GLU A 195 -1.96 19.32 -8.00
N TYR A 196 -1.83 18.08 -8.49
CA TYR A 196 -0.64 17.26 -8.23
C TYR A 196 0.64 17.95 -8.74
N ARG A 197 0.59 18.54 -9.95
CA ARG A 197 1.73 19.31 -10.50
C ARG A 197 2.04 20.56 -9.67
N ARG A 198 1.03 21.24 -9.18
CA ARG A 198 1.17 22.42 -8.32
C ARG A 198 1.87 22.11 -7.02
N GLU A 199 1.54 20.96 -6.41
CA GLU A 199 2.14 20.48 -5.16
C GLU A 199 3.48 19.73 -5.38
N GLY A 200 3.87 19.48 -6.64
CA GLY A 200 5.10 18.77 -6.98
C GLY A 200 5.06 17.27 -6.63
N VAL A 201 3.87 16.67 -6.62
CA VAL A 201 3.64 15.26 -6.33
C VAL A 201 3.16 14.48 -7.55
N VAL A 202 3.11 13.16 -7.43
CA VAL A 202 2.60 12.26 -8.47
C VAL A 202 1.45 11.41 -7.90
N PRO A 203 0.56 10.86 -8.75
CA PRO A 203 -0.52 10.00 -8.29
C PRO A 203 -0.02 8.72 -7.62
N SER A 204 -0.79 8.18 -6.67
CA SER A 204 -0.45 6.96 -5.90
C SER A 204 -0.37 5.70 -6.75
N TRP A 205 -1.09 5.67 -7.87
CA TRP A 205 -1.05 4.58 -8.87
C TRP A 205 -1.01 5.15 -10.29
N ASP A 206 -1.18 4.28 -11.29
CA ASP A 206 -1.06 4.68 -12.69
C ASP A 206 -1.94 5.90 -13.01
N LYS A 207 -1.31 6.93 -13.55
CA LYS A 207 -1.93 8.21 -13.92
C LYS A 207 -3.16 8.06 -14.83
N ALA A 208 -3.26 6.98 -15.58
CA ALA A 208 -4.42 6.71 -16.44
C ALA A 208 -5.71 6.43 -15.63
N TYR A 209 -5.56 6.01 -14.35
CA TYR A 209 -6.66 5.62 -13.47
C TYR A 209 -6.70 6.45 -12.17
N CYS A 210 -5.68 7.22 -11.84
CA CYS A 210 -5.66 8.11 -10.69
C CYS A 210 -5.75 9.57 -11.14
N PRO A 211 -6.85 10.28 -10.83
CA PRO A 211 -8.01 9.82 -10.08
C PRO A 211 -8.94 8.91 -10.90
N THR A 212 -9.63 7.96 -10.23
CA THR A 212 -10.86 7.40 -10.79
C THR A 212 -12.00 8.36 -10.49
N VAL A 213 -12.80 8.71 -11.51
CA VAL A 213 -13.94 9.62 -11.38
C VAL A 213 -15.19 8.94 -11.88
N THR A 214 -16.30 9.02 -11.13
CA THR A 214 -17.61 8.54 -11.54
C THR A 214 -18.62 9.67 -11.46
N CYS A 215 -19.34 9.94 -12.56
CA CYS A 215 -20.32 11.01 -12.67
C CYS A 215 -21.72 10.45 -12.99
N GLY A 216 -22.57 10.37 -11.95
CA GLY A 216 -23.95 9.89 -12.10
C GLY A 216 -24.10 8.38 -12.29
N PRO A 217 -25.33 7.91 -12.61
CA PRO A 217 -25.67 6.48 -12.60
C PRO A 217 -25.14 5.68 -13.78
N ASP A 218 -24.79 6.35 -14.88
CA ASP A 218 -24.38 5.69 -16.14
C ASP A 218 -22.86 5.51 -16.24
N SER A 219 -22.09 6.15 -15.35
CA SER A 219 -20.64 6.05 -15.30
C SER A 219 -20.21 4.64 -14.85
N PRO A 220 -19.27 4.00 -15.56
CA PRO A 220 -18.78 2.68 -15.17
C PRO A 220 -18.03 2.71 -13.85
N VAL A 221 -18.15 1.63 -13.07
CA VAL A 221 -17.47 1.47 -11.79
C VAL A 221 -16.30 0.48 -11.92
N GLY A 222 -15.21 0.77 -11.25
CA GLY A 222 -14.00 -0.05 -11.23
C GLY A 222 -12.75 0.73 -11.64
N HIS A 223 -11.67 0.01 -12.00
CA HIS A 223 -10.42 0.62 -12.46
C HIS A 223 -10.55 1.10 -13.92
N VAL A 224 -11.34 2.15 -14.12
CA VAL A 224 -11.65 2.70 -15.44
C VAL A 224 -11.09 4.11 -15.55
N SER A 225 -10.44 4.41 -16.67
CA SER A 225 -9.94 5.77 -16.95
C SER A 225 -11.08 6.76 -17.08
N PRO A 226 -10.94 7.99 -16.55
CA PRO A 226 -11.91 9.06 -16.74
C PRO A 226 -12.21 9.33 -18.21
N SER A 227 -13.48 9.57 -18.54
CA SER A 227 -14.00 9.75 -19.89
C SER A 227 -14.56 11.17 -20.10
N ALA A 228 -14.59 11.61 -21.35
CA ALA A 228 -15.34 12.82 -21.74
C ALA A 228 -16.85 12.54 -21.98
N GLU A 229 -17.28 11.27 -21.92
CA GLU A 229 -18.65 10.85 -22.18
C GLU A 229 -19.58 11.14 -20.99
N TYR A 230 -19.07 10.97 -19.78
CA TYR A 230 -19.85 11.15 -18.55
C TYR A 230 -19.66 12.55 -17.99
N VAL A 231 -20.78 13.19 -17.70
CA VAL A 231 -20.82 14.62 -17.35
C VAL A 231 -21.58 14.80 -16.04
N THR A 232 -21.05 15.63 -15.17
CA THR A 232 -21.70 16.01 -13.90
C THR A 232 -23.03 16.71 -14.15
N LYS A 233 -24.09 16.30 -13.47
CA LYS A 233 -25.44 16.85 -13.59
C LYS A 233 -26.03 17.12 -12.20
N LEU A 234 -26.86 18.16 -12.12
CA LEU A 234 -27.66 18.41 -10.93
C LEU A 234 -28.54 17.20 -10.59
N GLY A 235 -28.70 16.90 -9.30
CA GLY A 235 -29.45 15.75 -8.83
C GLY A 235 -28.70 14.42 -8.88
N GLN A 236 -27.39 14.44 -9.18
CA GLN A 236 -26.57 13.25 -9.29
C GLN A 236 -25.34 13.29 -8.35
N LEU A 237 -24.78 12.11 -8.12
CA LEU A 237 -23.56 11.92 -7.34
C LEU A 237 -22.32 12.05 -8.24
N VAL A 238 -21.25 12.56 -7.64
CA VAL A 238 -19.89 12.45 -8.14
C VAL A 238 -19.08 11.71 -7.09
N ARG A 239 -18.34 10.68 -7.50
CA ARG A 239 -17.38 9.99 -6.63
C ARG A 239 -16.00 10.15 -7.25
N ILE A 240 -15.01 10.46 -6.42
CA ILE A 240 -13.62 10.57 -6.81
C ILE A 240 -12.79 9.72 -5.86
N ASP A 241 -11.89 8.93 -6.45
CA ASP A 241 -10.94 8.08 -5.79
C ASP A 241 -9.54 8.51 -6.23
N GLN A 242 -8.73 8.93 -5.28
CA GLN A 242 -7.44 9.53 -5.56
C GLN A 242 -6.46 9.40 -4.40
N GLY A 243 -5.19 9.54 -4.73
CA GLY A 243 -4.11 9.63 -3.76
C GLY A 243 -2.85 10.20 -4.36
N VAL A 244 -1.92 10.61 -3.52
CA VAL A 244 -0.62 11.16 -3.91
C VAL A 244 0.53 10.36 -3.36
N ILE A 245 1.65 10.34 -4.06
CA ILE A 245 2.94 9.92 -3.51
C ILE A 245 3.65 11.17 -3.01
N LEU A 246 3.86 11.24 -1.70
CA LEU A 246 4.65 12.28 -1.06
C LEU A 246 5.75 11.63 -0.21
N ASN A 247 7.01 12.05 -0.42
CA ASN A 247 8.16 11.49 0.29
C ASN A 247 8.20 9.95 0.26
N GLU A 248 7.90 9.35 -0.92
CA GLU A 248 7.90 7.91 -1.19
C GLU A 248 6.77 7.10 -0.51
N TYR A 249 5.79 7.74 0.13
CA TYR A 249 4.62 7.10 0.76
C TYR A 249 3.34 7.65 0.17
N ILE A 250 2.28 6.81 0.20
CA ILE A 250 1.03 7.11 -0.49
C ILE A 250 -0.11 7.46 0.48
N SER A 251 -1.14 8.06 -0.09
CA SER A 251 -2.51 8.10 0.42
C SER A 251 -3.45 7.41 -0.56
N ASP A 252 -4.63 6.99 -0.08
CA ASP A 252 -5.69 6.38 -0.90
C ASP A 252 -7.06 6.72 -0.32
N ILE A 253 -7.80 7.63 -0.98
CA ILE A 253 -9.00 8.23 -0.38
C ILE A 253 -10.11 8.37 -1.41
N GLN A 254 -11.31 7.89 -1.06
CA GLN A 254 -12.51 8.12 -1.84
C GLN A 254 -13.45 9.09 -1.13
N ARG A 255 -14.00 10.03 -1.91
CA ARG A 255 -15.00 10.98 -1.44
C ARG A 255 -16.19 11.04 -2.40
N VAL A 256 -17.35 11.43 -1.85
CA VAL A 256 -18.60 11.54 -2.60
C VAL A 256 -19.23 12.91 -2.42
N TRP A 257 -19.70 13.47 -3.52
CA TRP A 257 -20.41 14.75 -3.61
C TRP A 257 -21.80 14.55 -4.22
N TYR A 258 -22.75 15.36 -3.78
CA TYR A 258 -24.06 15.47 -4.40
C TYR A 258 -24.24 16.87 -5.01
N LEU A 259 -24.49 16.94 -6.31
CA LEU A 259 -24.75 18.20 -7.01
C LEU A 259 -26.23 18.58 -6.81
N MET A 260 -26.50 19.48 -5.87
CA MET A 260 -27.84 19.81 -5.43
C MET A 260 -28.57 20.73 -6.41
N PRO A 261 -29.74 20.34 -6.94
CA PRO A 261 -30.57 21.21 -7.77
C PRO A 261 -31.04 22.46 -7.03
N ALA A 262 -31.22 23.56 -7.76
CA ALA A 262 -31.82 24.76 -7.20
C ALA A 262 -33.24 24.47 -6.67
N GLY A 263 -33.49 24.85 -5.41
CA GLY A 263 -34.78 24.64 -4.74
C GLY A 263 -34.87 23.33 -3.92
N GLU A 264 -33.96 22.39 -4.06
CA GLU A 264 -33.83 21.30 -3.11
C GLU A 264 -33.23 21.81 -1.79
N GLN A 265 -33.76 21.30 -0.66
CA GLN A 265 -33.30 21.69 0.67
C GLN A 265 -32.67 20.54 1.46
N ALA A 266 -32.71 19.34 0.91
CA ALA A 266 -32.16 18.14 1.55
C ALA A 266 -31.68 17.14 0.50
N ILE A 267 -30.73 16.32 0.90
CA ILE A 267 -30.26 15.18 0.11
C ILE A 267 -31.40 14.17 -0.01
N PRO A 268 -31.63 13.58 -1.22
CA PRO A 268 -32.68 12.58 -1.42
C PRO A 268 -32.51 11.39 -0.47
N ALA A 269 -33.62 10.92 0.11
CA ALA A 269 -33.59 9.84 1.11
C ALA A 269 -32.83 8.57 0.65
N PRO A 270 -32.94 8.09 -0.62
CA PRO A 270 -32.14 6.95 -1.07
C PRO A 270 -30.62 7.20 -1.05
N VAL A 271 -30.20 8.43 -1.36
CA VAL A 271 -28.79 8.83 -1.35
C VAL A 271 -28.26 8.92 0.07
N GLN A 272 -29.03 9.56 0.98
CA GLN A 272 -28.68 9.64 2.39
C GLN A 272 -28.59 8.26 3.03
N HIS A 273 -29.57 7.38 2.77
CA HIS A 273 -29.56 6.01 3.28
C HIS A 273 -28.33 5.22 2.81
N ALA A 274 -27.95 5.36 1.53
CA ALA A 274 -26.74 4.74 0.99
C ALA A 274 -25.48 5.22 1.71
N PHE A 275 -25.35 6.53 1.88
CA PHE A 275 -24.20 7.12 2.57
C PHE A 275 -24.10 6.64 4.02
N ASP A 276 -25.20 6.70 4.77
CA ASP A 276 -25.24 6.26 6.16
C ASP A 276 -24.89 4.76 6.29
N SER A 277 -25.35 3.94 5.33
CA SER A 277 -25.06 2.50 5.30
C SER A 277 -23.59 2.19 4.99
N VAL A 278 -23.00 2.88 3.99
CA VAL A 278 -21.57 2.76 3.66
C VAL A 278 -20.72 3.20 4.84
N ARG A 279 -21.02 4.34 5.41
CA ARG A 279 -20.30 4.84 6.59
C ARG A 279 -20.42 3.90 7.79
N ALA A 280 -21.62 3.37 8.06
CA ALA A 280 -21.84 2.39 9.14
C ALA A 280 -21.02 1.12 8.92
N ALA A 281 -20.87 0.65 7.68
CA ALA A 281 -20.07 -0.52 7.35
C ALA A 281 -18.56 -0.26 7.57
N ILE A 282 -18.04 0.91 7.17
CA ILE A 282 -16.66 1.32 7.45
C ILE A 282 -16.41 1.40 8.97
N LEU A 283 -17.34 1.98 9.73
CA LEU A 283 -17.22 2.05 11.18
C LEU A 283 -17.28 0.66 11.83
N ALA A 284 -18.08 -0.27 11.29
CA ALA A 284 -18.11 -1.65 11.76
C ALA A 284 -16.79 -2.38 11.51
N ALA A 285 -16.15 -2.17 10.35
CA ALA A 285 -14.80 -2.66 10.07
C ALA A 285 -13.78 -2.08 11.06
N ALA A 286 -13.78 -0.76 11.24
CA ALA A 286 -12.87 -0.06 12.15
C ALA A 286 -13.01 -0.55 13.60
N ALA A 287 -14.23 -0.85 14.05
CA ALA A 287 -14.50 -1.32 15.42
C ALA A 287 -13.88 -2.69 15.74
N VAL A 288 -13.67 -3.55 14.73
CA VAL A 288 -13.08 -4.88 14.91
C VAL A 288 -11.64 -4.96 14.47
N LEU A 289 -11.13 -3.96 13.74
CA LEU A 289 -9.76 -3.88 13.23
C LEU A 289 -8.80 -3.59 14.38
N LYS A 290 -8.09 -4.64 14.82
CA LYS A 290 -7.08 -4.55 15.88
C LYS A 290 -6.08 -5.70 15.76
N PRO A 291 -4.91 -5.63 16.42
CA PRO A 291 -3.93 -6.72 16.40
C PRO A 291 -4.51 -8.07 16.81
N GLY A 292 -4.10 -9.13 16.10
CA GLY A 292 -4.51 -10.51 16.37
C GLY A 292 -5.76 -10.99 15.63
N VAL A 293 -6.51 -10.10 14.95
CA VAL A 293 -7.67 -10.49 14.11
C VAL A 293 -7.21 -10.90 12.72
N GLN A 294 -7.93 -11.82 12.08
CA GLN A 294 -7.75 -12.10 10.65
C GLN A 294 -8.39 -10.99 9.79
N GLY A 295 -7.78 -10.68 8.66
CA GLY A 295 -8.34 -9.70 7.73
C GLY A 295 -9.77 -9.99 7.31
N ALA A 296 -10.12 -11.26 7.10
CA ALA A 296 -11.47 -11.68 6.75
C ALA A 296 -12.53 -11.36 7.83
N VAL A 297 -12.15 -11.27 9.10
CA VAL A 297 -13.09 -10.91 10.19
C VAL A 297 -13.49 -9.44 10.08
N VAL A 298 -12.55 -8.60 9.63
CA VAL A 298 -12.79 -7.17 9.40
C VAL A 298 -13.73 -6.97 8.20
N ASP A 299 -13.49 -7.72 7.12
CA ASP A 299 -14.37 -7.73 5.94
C ASP A 299 -15.77 -8.23 6.29
N ASP A 300 -15.89 -9.33 7.04
CA ASP A 300 -17.19 -9.87 7.47
C ASP A 300 -18.04 -8.81 8.22
N ALA A 301 -17.42 -7.99 9.05
CA ALA A 301 -18.10 -6.95 9.82
C ALA A 301 -18.71 -5.86 8.92
N ALA A 302 -17.92 -5.34 7.96
CA ALA A 302 -18.43 -4.35 7.02
C ALA A 302 -19.46 -4.95 6.04
N ARG A 303 -19.14 -6.12 5.48
CA ARG A 303 -19.97 -6.83 4.48
C ARG A 303 -21.32 -7.20 5.05
N SER A 304 -21.39 -7.74 6.27
CA SER A 304 -22.66 -8.05 6.91
C SER A 304 -23.48 -6.79 7.22
N THR A 305 -22.84 -5.69 7.58
CA THR A 305 -23.52 -4.41 7.85
C THR A 305 -24.17 -3.86 6.58
N ILE A 306 -23.47 -3.86 5.44
CA ILE A 306 -24.04 -3.34 4.19
C ILE A 306 -25.18 -4.23 3.66
N VAL A 307 -25.08 -5.56 3.81
CA VAL A 307 -26.14 -6.50 3.44
C VAL A 307 -27.36 -6.33 4.34
N ALA A 308 -27.17 -6.14 5.66
CA ALA A 308 -28.25 -5.88 6.59
C ALA A 308 -28.98 -4.55 6.31
N ALA A 309 -28.30 -3.58 5.71
CA ALA A 309 -28.89 -2.31 5.25
C ALA A 309 -29.71 -2.47 3.95
N GLY A 310 -29.76 -3.67 3.34
CA GLY A 310 -30.57 -3.98 2.16
C GLY A 310 -29.82 -3.85 0.82
N TYR A 311 -28.49 -3.67 0.86
CA TYR A 311 -27.67 -3.62 -0.35
C TYR A 311 -27.12 -5.00 -0.73
N PRO A 312 -26.77 -5.22 -2.01
CA PRO A 312 -26.05 -6.42 -2.42
C PRO A 312 -24.70 -6.56 -1.69
N GLU A 313 -24.21 -7.79 -1.63
CA GLU A 313 -22.87 -8.06 -1.13
C GLU A 313 -21.82 -7.30 -1.95
N TYR A 314 -20.88 -6.63 -1.28
CA TYR A 314 -19.80 -5.89 -1.92
C TYR A 314 -18.85 -6.85 -2.65
N GLN A 315 -18.46 -6.50 -3.88
CA GLN A 315 -17.77 -7.42 -4.78
C GLN A 315 -16.24 -7.32 -4.75
N HIS A 316 -15.70 -6.54 -3.80
CA HIS A 316 -14.26 -6.35 -3.57
C HIS A 316 -13.90 -6.60 -2.10
N ALA A 317 -12.62 -6.51 -1.77
CA ALA A 317 -12.15 -6.45 -0.39
C ALA A 317 -12.55 -5.10 0.25
N VAL A 318 -12.70 -5.07 1.56
CA VAL A 318 -13.06 -3.88 2.34
C VAL A 318 -11.83 -3.03 2.68
N GLY A 319 -10.64 -3.53 2.42
CA GLY A 319 -9.42 -2.76 2.60
C GLY A 319 -8.15 -3.55 2.32
N HIS A 320 -7.08 -2.81 2.08
CA HIS A 320 -5.75 -3.33 1.81
C HIS A 320 -4.67 -2.51 2.52
N HIS A 321 -3.47 -3.06 2.66
CA HIS A 321 -2.33 -2.31 3.17
C HIS A 321 -1.97 -1.14 2.25
N ILE A 322 -1.59 -0.02 2.87
CA ILE A 322 -0.93 1.11 2.20
C ILE A 322 0.45 1.36 2.79
N GLY A 323 1.31 2.01 2.02
CA GLY A 323 2.66 2.37 2.46
C GLY A 323 3.45 3.06 1.36
N ARG A 324 4.47 2.38 0.80
CA ARG A 324 5.21 2.87 -0.37
C ARG A 324 4.42 2.66 -1.67
N THR A 325 3.45 1.76 -1.65
CA THR A 325 2.54 1.44 -2.76
C THR A 325 1.13 1.28 -2.23
N VAL A 326 0.13 1.33 -3.12
CA VAL A 326 -1.29 1.14 -2.77
C VAL A 326 -1.61 -0.28 -2.27
N HIS A 327 -0.82 -1.28 -2.62
CA HIS A 327 -0.90 -2.63 -2.04
C HIS A 327 0.45 -2.95 -1.40
N ASP A 328 0.63 -2.60 -0.12
CA ASP A 328 1.92 -2.61 0.57
C ASP A 328 2.03 -3.67 1.68
N GLY A 329 1.39 -4.80 1.51
CA GLY A 329 1.44 -5.92 2.45
C GLY A 329 0.50 -7.05 2.07
N SER A 330 0.64 -8.20 2.76
CA SER A 330 -0.03 -9.45 2.38
C SER A 330 -1.39 -9.68 3.04
N THR A 331 -1.66 -9.07 4.21
CA THR A 331 -2.94 -9.25 4.89
C THR A 331 -4.00 -8.37 4.24
N LEU A 332 -5.00 -8.99 3.62
CA LEU A 332 -6.11 -8.31 2.96
C LEU A 332 -7.34 -8.30 3.90
N LEU A 333 -7.98 -7.14 4.06
CA LEU A 333 -9.28 -7.04 4.71
C LEU A 333 -10.36 -7.41 3.69
N GLY A 334 -10.43 -8.70 3.35
CA GLY A 334 -11.21 -9.18 2.24
C GLY A 334 -11.92 -10.50 2.50
N PRO A 335 -12.91 -10.86 1.63
CA PRO A 335 -13.66 -12.11 1.77
C PRO A 335 -12.80 -13.32 1.45
N ARG A 336 -13.20 -14.49 1.97
CA ARG A 336 -12.52 -15.77 1.78
C ARG A 336 -12.78 -16.36 0.39
N TRP A 337 -12.56 -15.54 -0.64
CA TRP A 337 -12.75 -15.97 -2.03
C TRP A 337 -11.46 -16.55 -2.60
N GLU A 338 -11.59 -17.53 -3.49
CA GLU A 338 -10.45 -18.21 -4.10
C GLU A 338 -9.44 -17.24 -4.75
N ARG A 339 -9.92 -16.17 -5.40
CA ARG A 339 -9.07 -15.18 -6.06
C ARG A 339 -8.14 -14.41 -5.12
N TYR A 340 -8.44 -14.39 -3.82
CA TYR A 340 -7.61 -13.74 -2.79
C TYR A 340 -6.68 -14.71 -2.06
N GLY A 341 -6.75 -16.01 -2.36
CA GLY A 341 -5.86 -17.03 -1.83
C GLY A 341 -5.79 -17.02 -0.30
N LYS A 342 -4.58 -16.86 0.23
CA LYS A 342 -4.33 -16.87 1.68
C LYS A 342 -4.44 -15.50 2.34
N THR A 343 -4.48 -14.41 1.58
CA THR A 343 -4.35 -13.04 2.11
C THR A 343 -5.44 -12.64 3.11
N PRO A 344 -6.73 -13.06 3.00
CA PRO A 344 -7.75 -12.76 4.01
C PRO A 344 -7.54 -13.46 5.36
N PHE A 345 -6.70 -14.52 5.40
CA PHE A 345 -6.38 -15.26 6.62
C PHE A 345 -5.16 -14.71 7.34
N GLY A 346 -4.50 -13.69 6.75
CA GLY A 346 -3.41 -12.97 7.39
C GLY A 346 -3.87 -12.33 8.71
N ILE A 347 -2.92 -12.17 9.63
CA ILE A 347 -3.17 -11.56 10.94
C ILE A 347 -2.82 -10.09 10.88
N VAL A 348 -3.75 -9.26 11.36
CA VAL A 348 -3.53 -7.82 11.57
C VAL A 348 -2.54 -7.62 12.70
N GLU A 349 -1.60 -6.71 12.53
CA GLU A 349 -0.57 -6.38 13.50
C GLU A 349 -0.57 -4.89 13.83
N ALA A 350 -0.13 -4.51 15.03
CA ALA A 350 0.07 -3.12 15.38
C ALA A 350 1.08 -2.46 14.43
N GLY A 351 0.84 -1.21 14.04
CA GLY A 351 1.63 -0.49 13.04
C GLY A 351 1.24 -0.78 11.58
N ASN A 352 0.28 -1.68 11.33
CA ASN A 352 -0.27 -1.80 9.97
C ASN A 352 -1.04 -0.54 9.58
N CYS A 353 -0.90 -0.09 8.34
CA CYS A 353 -1.75 0.94 7.75
C CYS A 353 -2.62 0.31 6.68
N TYR A 354 -3.91 0.60 6.71
CA TYR A 354 -4.92 0.05 5.81
C TYR A 354 -5.82 1.14 5.25
N THR A 355 -6.40 0.88 4.07
CA THR A 355 -7.66 1.50 3.67
C THR A 355 -8.83 0.81 4.36
N LEU A 356 -9.95 1.53 4.53
CA LEU A 356 -11.27 0.97 4.82
C LEU A 356 -12.22 1.55 3.77
N GLU A 357 -12.70 0.69 2.87
CA GLU A 357 -13.42 1.12 1.68
C GLU A 357 -14.61 0.21 1.35
N LEU A 358 -15.68 0.78 0.89
CA LEU A 358 -16.74 0.10 0.14
C LEU A 358 -17.69 1.10 -0.52
N GLY A 359 -18.54 0.59 -1.40
CA GLY A 359 -19.52 1.44 -2.06
C GLY A 359 -20.77 0.69 -2.48
N VAL A 360 -21.85 1.43 -2.73
CA VAL A 360 -23.13 0.94 -3.24
C VAL A 360 -23.66 1.83 -4.34
N GLN A 361 -24.28 1.22 -5.36
CA GLN A 361 -25.00 1.95 -6.39
C GLN A 361 -26.35 2.43 -5.89
N VAL A 362 -26.67 3.70 -6.17
CA VAL A 362 -27.97 4.31 -5.92
C VAL A 362 -28.67 4.54 -7.26
N PRO A 363 -29.71 3.76 -7.60
CA PRO A 363 -30.37 3.86 -8.89
C PRO A 363 -30.84 5.31 -9.20
N GLY A 364 -30.47 5.81 -10.37
CA GLY A 364 -30.79 7.17 -10.82
C GLY A 364 -29.87 8.28 -10.29
N TYR A 365 -29.03 8.00 -9.29
CA TYR A 365 -28.13 9.01 -8.69
C TYR A 365 -26.66 8.76 -8.94
N GLY A 366 -26.19 7.52 -8.88
CA GLY A 366 -24.78 7.15 -9.07
C GLY A 366 -24.22 6.30 -7.92
N LEU A 367 -22.92 6.33 -7.73
CA LEU A 367 -22.19 5.55 -6.73
C LEU A 367 -21.99 6.37 -5.44
N VAL A 368 -22.37 5.82 -4.33
CA VAL A 368 -21.86 6.22 -3.00
C VAL A 368 -20.71 5.27 -2.64
N SER A 369 -19.52 5.78 -2.50
CA SER A 369 -18.35 5.02 -2.06
C SER A 369 -17.45 5.91 -1.22
N LEU A 370 -16.92 5.36 -0.15
CA LEU A 370 -15.99 6.02 0.76
C LEU A 370 -14.78 5.15 0.95
N GLU A 371 -13.63 5.79 1.18
CA GLU A 371 -12.39 5.15 1.55
C GLU A 371 -11.59 6.02 2.50
N GLU A 372 -11.12 5.42 3.56
CA GLU A 372 -10.42 6.09 4.65
C GLU A 372 -9.12 5.35 4.99
N ASP A 373 -8.03 6.10 5.16
CA ASP A 373 -6.75 5.56 5.60
C ASP A 373 -6.69 5.48 7.13
N VAL A 374 -6.29 4.32 7.66
CA VAL A 374 -6.19 4.07 9.11
C VAL A 374 -4.86 3.43 9.51
N LEU A 375 -4.39 3.77 10.71
CA LEU A 375 -3.29 3.11 11.40
C LEU A 375 -3.86 2.16 12.48
N VAL A 376 -3.42 0.92 12.48
CA VAL A 376 -3.72 -0.05 13.54
C VAL A 376 -2.85 0.24 14.76
N THR A 377 -3.48 0.57 15.88
CA THR A 377 -2.85 0.77 17.19
C THR A 377 -2.86 -0.53 18.01
N ASP A 378 -2.40 -0.50 19.25
CA ASP A 378 -2.39 -1.70 20.11
C ASP A 378 -3.81 -2.22 20.44
N ASP A 379 -4.84 -1.37 20.41
CA ASP A 379 -6.19 -1.69 20.86
C ASP A 379 -7.31 -1.34 19.86
N GLY A 380 -6.98 -0.78 18.70
CA GLY A 380 -7.95 -0.38 17.67
C GLY A 380 -7.31 0.31 16.48
N VAL A 381 -7.94 1.38 16.00
CA VAL A 381 -7.45 2.16 14.86
C VAL A 381 -7.40 3.65 15.15
N GLU A 382 -6.49 4.34 14.49
CA GLU A 382 -6.40 5.78 14.38
C GLU A 382 -6.64 6.19 12.93
N TRP A 383 -7.55 7.14 12.69
CA TRP A 383 -7.77 7.71 11.35
C TRP A 383 -6.58 8.59 10.97
N LEU A 384 -6.03 8.37 9.79
CA LEU A 384 -4.88 9.14 9.32
C LEU A 384 -5.25 10.48 8.69
N GLY A 385 -6.50 10.61 8.22
CA GLY A 385 -7.10 11.81 7.65
C GLY A 385 -8.40 12.22 8.33
N LYS A 386 -9.17 13.06 7.66
CA LYS A 386 -10.50 13.52 8.10
C LYS A 386 -11.58 12.64 7.46
N PRO A 387 -12.17 11.66 8.18
CA PRO A 387 -13.22 10.83 7.60
C PRO A 387 -14.41 11.66 7.11
N GLN A 388 -14.97 11.28 5.96
CA GLN A 388 -16.16 11.93 5.45
C GLN A 388 -17.39 11.53 6.31
N THR A 389 -17.93 12.49 7.04
CA THR A 389 -19.05 12.26 7.99
C THR A 389 -20.42 12.62 7.44
N GLU A 390 -20.46 13.36 6.34
CA GLU A 390 -21.66 13.78 5.63
C GLU A 390 -21.39 13.88 4.13
N ILE A 391 -22.44 13.83 3.31
CA ILE A 391 -22.29 14.01 1.87
C ILE A 391 -21.92 15.47 1.60
N ILE A 392 -20.86 15.70 0.82
CA ILE A 392 -20.47 17.05 0.44
C ILE A 392 -21.45 17.58 -0.61
N VAL A 393 -22.11 18.68 -0.30
CA VAL A 393 -23.10 19.30 -1.20
C VAL A 393 -22.42 20.36 -2.06
N VAL A 394 -22.59 20.24 -3.39
CA VAL A 394 -22.23 21.25 -4.36
C VAL A 394 -23.51 21.94 -4.82
N PRO A 395 -23.73 23.22 -4.48
CA PRO A 395 -24.95 23.93 -4.86
C PRO A 395 -24.98 24.23 -6.39
N ALA A 396 -26.21 24.42 -6.90
CA ALA A 396 -26.46 24.79 -8.32
C ALA A 396 -25.87 26.14 -8.70
#